data_2d571b5341fcbc7e6b064a61cad0b9b4
#
_entry.id   2d571b5341fcbc7e6b064a61cad0b9b4
#
_cell.length_a   1.000
_cell.length_b   1.000
_cell.length_c   1.000
_cell.angle_alpha   90.00
_cell.angle_beta   90.00
_cell.angle_gamma   90.00
#
_symmetry.space_group_name_H-M   'P 1'
#
loop_
_entity.id
_entity.type
_entity.pdbx_description
1 polymer ?
#
loop_
_entity_poly.entity_id
_entity_poly.type
_entity_poly.pdbx_seq_one_letter_code
_entity_poly.pdbx_strand_id
1 'polypeptide(L)'
;VYAWFKRLLCWPLREVLLPADPENETLRALAAQTEERLLAKLAEAAAQLPLRADAPLATDYLNGRRSPYPCNRLTGSVVGLNLSATAPELYYAFAEATVFATKAILDHLAENGVEIGRLVGIGGISQKSPFVMQLLADVTGMAIEVSGSAHSCALGAVVHAAAAAGLYPSVGAAQRALCPSVARVYTPDAAKSGILALRYERY
;
A
#
# COMPACT_ATOMS: atom_id res chain seq x y z
N VAL A 1 -3.96 -4.85 6.34
CA VAL A 1 -5.12 -3.98 6.04
C VAL A 1 -5.91 -4.54 4.86
N TYR A 2 -5.37 -4.59 3.64
CA TYR A 2 -6.12 -4.94 2.42
C TYR A 2 -6.75 -6.35 2.46
N ALA A 3 -6.02 -7.37 2.92
CA ALA A 3 -6.56 -8.73 3.03
C ALA A 3 -7.69 -8.82 4.06
N TRP A 4 -7.62 -8.07 5.16
CA TRP A 4 -8.69 -7.97 6.13
C TRP A 4 -9.91 -7.28 5.54
N PHE A 5 -9.72 -6.13 4.87
CA PHE A 5 -10.83 -5.38 4.23
C PHE A 5 -11.51 -6.20 3.14
N LYS A 6 -10.74 -6.93 2.34
CA LYS A 6 -11.28 -7.89 1.37
C LYS A 6 -12.16 -8.95 2.04
N ARG A 7 -11.70 -9.57 3.13
CA ARG A 7 -12.51 -10.57 3.87
C ARG A 7 -13.81 -9.99 4.39
N LEU A 8 -13.76 -8.76 4.91
CA LEU A 8 -14.95 -8.07 5.42
C LEU A 8 -15.99 -7.87 4.31
N LEU A 9 -15.58 -7.37 3.16
CA LEU A 9 -16.48 -7.12 2.02
C LEU A 9 -16.97 -8.42 1.34
N CYS A 10 -16.19 -9.49 1.38
CA CYS A 10 -16.57 -10.79 0.83
C CYS A 10 -17.37 -11.66 1.83
N TRP A 11 -17.67 -11.17 3.04
CA TRP A 11 -18.44 -11.92 4.03
C TRP A 11 -19.77 -12.44 3.49
N PRO A 12 -20.61 -11.63 2.80
CA PRO A 12 -21.87 -12.13 2.24
C PRO A 12 -21.69 -13.24 1.19
N LEU A 13 -20.63 -13.18 0.40
CA LEU A 13 -20.34 -14.23 -0.60
C LEU A 13 -20.04 -15.56 0.09
N ARG A 14 -19.24 -15.53 1.18
CA ARG A 14 -18.74 -16.71 1.86
C ARG A 14 -19.75 -17.33 2.81
N GLU A 15 -20.46 -16.48 3.57
CA GLU A 15 -21.29 -16.92 4.69
C GLU A 15 -22.80 -16.98 4.35
N VAL A 16 -23.21 -16.37 3.24
CA VAL A 16 -24.62 -16.35 2.82
C VAL A 16 -24.80 -17.05 1.47
N LEU A 17 -24.07 -16.58 0.45
CA LEU A 17 -24.31 -17.01 -0.93
C LEU A 17 -23.81 -18.44 -1.19
N LEU A 18 -22.56 -18.74 -0.87
CA LEU A 18 -21.96 -20.07 -1.11
C LEU A 18 -22.61 -21.20 -0.29
N PRO A 19 -22.96 -21.00 1.00
CA PRO A 19 -23.68 -22.02 1.76
C PRO A 19 -25.12 -22.28 1.28
N ALA A 20 -25.75 -21.32 0.61
CA ALA A 20 -27.13 -21.49 0.11
C ALA A 20 -27.23 -22.52 -1.03
N ASP A 21 -26.19 -22.68 -1.83
CA ASP A 21 -26.12 -23.67 -2.91
C ASP A 21 -24.67 -24.21 -3.04
N PRO A 22 -24.26 -25.12 -2.15
CA PRO A 22 -22.88 -25.60 -2.07
C PRO A 22 -22.40 -26.37 -3.30
N GLU A 23 -23.28 -26.97 -4.06
CA GLU A 23 -22.96 -27.79 -5.24
C GLU A 23 -22.85 -26.97 -6.53
N ASN A 24 -23.20 -25.68 -6.50
CA ASN A 24 -23.23 -24.83 -7.67
C ASN A 24 -21.81 -24.36 -8.06
N GLU A 25 -21.20 -25.04 -9.02
CA GLU A 25 -19.87 -24.72 -9.52
C GLU A 25 -19.80 -23.33 -10.17
N THR A 26 -20.85 -22.91 -10.87
CA THR A 26 -20.91 -21.57 -11.48
C THR A 26 -20.89 -20.47 -10.42
N LEU A 27 -21.64 -20.67 -9.33
CA LEU A 27 -21.64 -19.74 -8.20
C LEU A 27 -20.28 -19.66 -7.51
N ARG A 28 -19.62 -20.79 -7.30
CA ARG A 28 -18.26 -20.84 -6.74
C ARG A 28 -17.26 -20.12 -7.64
N ALA A 29 -17.30 -20.35 -8.94
CA ALA A 29 -16.43 -19.69 -9.90
C ALA A 29 -16.64 -18.17 -9.92
N LEU A 30 -17.89 -17.71 -9.88
CA LEU A 30 -18.23 -16.29 -9.84
C LEU A 30 -17.77 -15.64 -8.52
N ALA A 31 -17.95 -16.30 -7.39
CA ALA A 31 -17.50 -15.82 -6.09
C ALA A 31 -15.96 -15.69 -6.06
N ALA A 32 -15.23 -16.70 -6.55
CA ALA A 32 -13.77 -16.67 -6.63
C ALA A 32 -13.28 -15.52 -7.53
N GLN A 33 -13.89 -15.33 -8.70
CA GLN A 33 -13.56 -14.22 -9.61
C GLN A 33 -13.87 -12.87 -8.98
N THR A 34 -14.98 -12.74 -8.25
CA THR A 34 -15.32 -11.51 -7.53
C THR A 34 -14.29 -11.19 -6.46
N GLU A 35 -13.90 -12.18 -5.65
CA GLU A 35 -12.86 -12.02 -4.64
C GLU A 35 -11.50 -11.63 -5.23
N GLU A 36 -11.11 -12.23 -6.35
CA GLU A 36 -9.85 -11.92 -7.02
C GLU A 36 -9.81 -10.46 -7.50
N ARG A 37 -10.90 -9.98 -8.08
CA ARG A 37 -10.98 -8.65 -8.73
C ARG A 37 -11.34 -7.51 -7.78
N LEU A 38 -11.85 -7.81 -6.58
CA LEU A 38 -12.44 -6.81 -5.67
C LEU A 38 -11.48 -5.66 -5.35
N LEU A 39 -10.26 -5.95 -4.91
CA LEU A 39 -9.31 -4.89 -4.52
C LEU A 39 -8.88 -4.02 -5.71
N ALA A 40 -8.72 -4.60 -6.88
CA ALA A 40 -8.41 -3.85 -8.10
C ALA A 40 -9.56 -2.91 -8.47
N LYS A 41 -10.81 -3.40 -8.40
CA LYS A 41 -12.01 -2.58 -8.67
C LYS A 41 -12.21 -1.47 -7.64
N LEU A 42 -11.95 -1.74 -6.36
CA LEU A 42 -11.97 -0.71 -5.32
C LEU A 42 -10.90 0.35 -5.56
N ALA A 43 -9.69 -0.04 -5.96
CA ALA A 43 -8.62 0.89 -6.28
C ALA A 43 -8.95 1.77 -7.50
N GLU A 44 -9.52 1.17 -8.56
CA GLU A 44 -10.01 1.91 -9.73
C GLU A 44 -11.08 2.94 -9.34
N ALA A 45 -12.08 2.53 -8.56
CA ALA A 45 -13.14 3.42 -8.10
C ALA A 45 -12.62 4.51 -7.15
N ALA A 46 -11.73 4.14 -6.21
CA ALA A 46 -11.12 5.08 -5.27
C ALA A 46 -10.27 6.15 -5.98
N ALA A 47 -9.58 5.79 -7.07
CA ALA A 47 -8.80 6.73 -7.86
C ALA A 47 -9.64 7.81 -8.57
N GLN A 48 -10.95 7.57 -8.75
CA GLN A 48 -11.89 8.52 -9.35
C GLN A 48 -12.61 9.40 -8.33
N LEU A 49 -12.44 9.14 -7.04
CA LEU A 49 -13.07 9.93 -6.00
C LEU A 49 -12.50 11.35 -5.94
N PRO A 50 -13.34 12.37 -5.75
CA PRO A 50 -12.85 13.70 -5.47
C PRO A 50 -12.12 13.70 -4.12
N LEU A 51 -10.92 14.26 -4.10
CA LEU A 51 -10.15 14.42 -2.86
C LEU A 51 -10.81 15.53 -2.01
N ARG A 52 -11.27 15.17 -0.81
CA ARG A 52 -11.96 16.09 0.11
C ARG A 52 -11.33 16.02 1.50
N ALA A 53 -11.21 17.18 2.15
CA ALA A 53 -10.67 17.26 3.51
C ALA A 53 -11.56 16.55 4.55
N ASP A 54 -12.88 16.52 4.33
CA ASP A 54 -13.90 15.96 5.25
C ASP A 54 -14.22 14.48 4.98
N ALA A 55 -13.64 13.87 3.93
CA ALA A 55 -13.85 12.45 3.63
C ALA A 55 -13.39 11.55 4.81
N PRO A 56 -13.92 10.32 4.93
CA PRO A 56 -13.52 9.39 5.98
C PRO A 56 -12.00 9.26 6.08
N LEU A 57 -11.50 9.17 7.31
CA LEU A 57 -10.09 8.99 7.64
C LEU A 57 -9.94 7.73 8.48
N ALA A 58 -8.91 6.93 8.22
CA ALA A 58 -8.65 5.70 8.96
C ALA A 58 -7.26 5.70 9.59
N THR A 59 -7.05 4.81 10.57
CA THR A 59 -5.72 4.40 11.00
C THR A 59 -5.51 2.93 10.63
N ASP A 60 -4.29 2.58 10.24
CA ASP A 60 -3.94 1.21 9.82
C ASP A 60 -3.48 0.31 10.96
N TYR A 61 -3.65 0.72 12.22
CA TYR A 61 -3.18 0.03 13.42
C TYR A 61 -3.99 -1.22 13.78
N LEU A 62 -4.52 -1.96 12.79
CA LEU A 62 -5.32 -3.18 13.00
C LEU A 62 -4.61 -4.27 13.82
N ASN A 63 -3.29 -4.20 13.91
CA ASN A 63 -2.44 -5.10 14.69
C ASN A 63 -1.36 -4.32 15.45
N GLY A 64 -1.73 -3.20 16.05
CA GLY A 64 -0.81 -2.27 16.69
C GLY A 64 -0.01 -1.42 15.70
N ARG A 65 0.73 -0.45 16.24
CA ARG A 65 1.69 0.37 15.50
C ARG A 65 3.10 -0.13 15.74
N ARG A 66 3.88 -0.33 14.68
CA ARG A 66 5.27 -0.81 14.76
C ARG A 66 6.29 0.33 14.70
N SER A 67 6.03 1.32 13.86
CA SER A 67 6.94 2.45 13.60
C SER A 67 6.11 3.73 13.42
N PRO A 68 6.72 4.92 13.69
CA PRO A 68 8.02 5.15 14.34
C PRO A 68 7.99 4.87 15.85
N TYR A 69 6.84 4.93 16.50
CA TYR A 69 6.66 4.72 17.95
C TYR A 69 5.87 3.43 18.20
N PRO A 70 6.53 2.30 18.56
CA PRO A 70 5.87 1.01 18.71
C PRO A 70 4.83 1.02 19.83
N CYS A 71 3.61 0.58 19.52
CA CYS A 71 2.54 0.39 20.52
C CYS A 71 1.58 -0.70 20.06
N ASN A 72 1.66 -1.87 20.66
CA ASN A 72 0.82 -3.04 20.34
C ASN A 72 -0.61 -2.93 20.89
N ARG A 73 -0.91 -1.92 21.71
CA ARG A 73 -2.27 -1.70 22.26
C ARG A 73 -3.14 -0.83 21.37
N LEU A 74 -2.57 -0.17 20.37
CA LEU A 74 -3.33 0.60 19.39
C LEU A 74 -4.14 -0.34 18.52
N THR A 75 -5.34 0.11 18.15
CA THR A 75 -6.25 -0.57 17.22
C THR A 75 -6.59 0.35 16.06
N GLY A 76 -7.00 -0.22 14.94
CA GLY A 76 -7.47 0.55 13.81
C GLY A 76 -8.77 1.29 14.12
N SER A 77 -8.94 2.46 13.54
CA SER A 77 -10.16 3.27 13.62
C SER A 77 -10.54 3.84 12.27
N VAL A 78 -11.81 4.19 12.13
CA VAL A 78 -12.32 5.00 11.02
C VAL A 78 -13.18 6.11 11.60
N VAL A 79 -12.90 7.35 11.20
CA VAL A 79 -13.64 8.53 11.63
C VAL A 79 -14.28 9.23 10.43
N GLY A 80 -15.33 10.02 10.66
CA GLY A 80 -16.01 10.76 9.59
C GLY A 80 -16.97 9.90 8.76
N LEU A 81 -17.39 8.73 9.26
CA LEU A 81 -18.43 7.93 8.61
C LEU A 81 -19.79 8.61 8.70
N ASN A 82 -20.52 8.56 7.59
CA ASN A 82 -21.92 8.97 7.49
C ASN A 82 -22.68 7.97 6.60
N LEU A 83 -23.98 8.16 6.43
CA LEU A 83 -24.83 7.24 5.65
C LEU A 83 -24.50 7.20 4.16
N SER A 84 -23.75 8.17 3.63
CA SER A 84 -23.33 8.18 2.23
C SER A 84 -21.95 7.55 2.00
N ALA A 85 -21.25 7.12 3.06
CA ALA A 85 -19.94 6.51 2.94
C ALA A 85 -19.98 5.21 2.13
N THR A 86 -19.12 5.11 1.14
CA THR A 86 -19.06 3.99 0.20
C THR A 86 -17.85 3.10 0.45
N ALA A 87 -17.90 1.85 -0.08
CA ALA A 87 -16.75 0.94 0.01
C ALA A 87 -15.47 1.49 -0.67
N PRO A 88 -15.51 2.16 -1.83
CA PRO A 88 -14.34 2.86 -2.37
C PRO A 88 -13.79 3.96 -1.47
N GLU A 89 -14.62 4.75 -0.78
CA GLU A 89 -14.14 5.77 0.16
C GLU A 89 -13.45 5.14 1.39
N LEU A 90 -13.98 4.04 1.91
CA LEU A 90 -13.31 3.28 2.97
C LEU A 90 -11.99 2.66 2.49
N TYR A 91 -11.97 2.12 1.28
CA TYR A 91 -10.73 1.62 0.68
C TYR A 91 -9.68 2.73 0.54
N TYR A 92 -10.11 3.93 0.08
CA TYR A 92 -9.24 5.10 0.00
C TYR A 92 -8.68 5.46 1.38
N ALA A 93 -9.53 5.56 2.41
CA ALA A 93 -9.12 5.91 3.77
C ALA A 93 -8.08 4.93 4.33
N PHE A 94 -8.25 3.61 4.12
CA PHE A 94 -7.27 2.61 4.56
C PHE A 94 -5.98 2.63 3.73
N ALA A 95 -6.07 2.89 2.43
CA ALA A 95 -4.89 3.06 1.59
C ALA A 95 -4.08 4.30 2.01
N GLU A 96 -4.77 5.40 2.24
CA GLU A 96 -4.20 6.65 2.75
C GLU A 96 -3.54 6.46 4.13
N ALA A 97 -4.19 5.73 5.05
CA ALA A 97 -3.62 5.41 6.36
C ALA A 97 -2.27 4.68 6.25
N THR A 98 -2.14 3.69 5.35
CA THR A 98 -0.87 2.99 5.14
C THR A 98 0.21 3.90 4.55
N VAL A 99 -0.17 4.86 3.73
CA VAL A 99 0.72 5.87 3.15
C VAL A 99 1.13 6.91 4.20
N PHE A 100 0.20 7.38 5.02
CA PHE A 100 0.48 8.29 6.13
C PHE A 100 1.40 7.66 7.18
N ALA A 101 1.22 6.38 7.50
CA ALA A 101 2.15 5.64 8.36
C ALA A 101 3.56 5.61 7.78
N THR A 102 3.69 5.45 6.46
CA THR A 102 4.99 5.53 5.76
C THR A 102 5.57 6.93 5.84
N LYS A 103 4.76 7.97 5.58
CA LYS A 103 5.19 9.36 5.71
C LYS A 103 5.67 9.68 7.13
N ALA A 104 4.95 9.23 8.17
CA ALA A 104 5.35 9.42 9.57
C ALA A 104 6.73 8.80 9.88
N ILE A 105 7.07 7.67 9.26
CA ILE A 105 8.41 7.08 9.36
C ILE A 105 9.45 7.97 8.68
N LEU A 106 9.16 8.48 7.49
CA LEU A 106 10.07 9.35 6.74
C LEU A 106 10.31 10.68 7.50
N ASP A 107 9.24 11.28 8.03
CA ASP A 107 9.33 12.51 8.84
C ASP A 107 10.17 12.27 10.08
N HIS A 108 9.95 11.16 10.79
CA HIS A 108 10.76 10.80 11.96
C HIS A 108 12.23 10.57 11.62
N LEU A 109 12.55 9.96 10.49
CA LEU A 109 13.93 9.82 10.02
C LEU A 109 14.56 11.19 9.73
N ALA A 110 13.84 12.07 9.04
CA ALA A 110 14.32 13.42 8.74
C ALA A 110 14.54 14.26 10.00
N GLU A 111 13.64 14.21 11.00
CA GLU A 111 13.78 14.86 12.31
C GLU A 111 15.03 14.38 13.08
N ASN A 112 15.47 13.16 12.82
CA ASN A 112 16.68 12.58 13.40
C ASN A 112 17.93 12.72 12.49
N GLY A 113 17.89 13.60 11.51
CA GLY A 113 19.04 13.95 10.67
C GLY A 113 19.36 12.96 9.56
N VAL A 114 18.42 12.05 9.23
CA VAL A 114 18.59 11.14 8.09
C VAL A 114 18.07 11.81 6.83
N GLU A 115 18.95 12.11 5.90
CA GLU A 115 18.59 12.63 4.58
C GLU A 115 18.08 11.50 3.68
N ILE A 116 16.87 11.65 3.16
CA ILE A 116 16.25 10.69 2.26
C ILE A 116 16.23 11.27 0.86
N GLY A 117 17.20 10.88 0.03
CA GLY A 117 17.31 11.37 -1.35
C GLY A 117 16.47 10.59 -2.36
N ARG A 118 16.02 9.36 -2.02
CA ARG A 118 15.35 8.46 -2.99
C ARG A 118 14.46 7.47 -2.28
N LEU A 119 13.27 7.23 -2.86
CA LEU A 119 12.34 6.19 -2.40
C LEU A 119 12.17 5.12 -3.47
N VAL A 120 12.40 3.85 -3.09
CA VAL A 120 12.25 2.71 -3.98
C VAL A 120 11.22 1.74 -3.43
N GLY A 121 10.09 1.60 -4.14
CA GLY A 121 9.05 0.62 -3.84
C GLY A 121 9.46 -0.79 -4.28
N ILE A 122 9.38 -1.73 -3.34
CA ILE A 122 9.60 -3.15 -3.59
C ILE A 122 8.43 -3.99 -3.07
N GLY A 123 8.34 -5.23 -3.54
CA GLY A 123 7.32 -6.18 -3.06
C GLY A 123 5.97 -6.03 -3.76
N GLY A 124 4.99 -6.79 -3.26
CA GLY A 124 3.73 -7.01 -3.99
C GLY A 124 2.86 -5.78 -4.19
N ILE A 125 2.80 -4.87 -3.21
CA ILE A 125 1.99 -3.64 -3.31
C ILE A 125 2.55 -2.72 -4.39
N SER A 126 3.87 -2.51 -4.41
CA SER A 126 4.52 -1.64 -5.41
C SER A 126 4.32 -2.14 -6.84
N GLN A 127 4.24 -3.45 -7.02
CA GLN A 127 4.01 -4.07 -8.34
C GLN A 127 2.54 -4.06 -8.77
N LYS A 128 1.60 -4.21 -7.82
CA LYS A 128 0.19 -4.51 -8.11
C LYS A 128 -0.76 -3.35 -7.91
N SER A 129 -0.35 -2.28 -7.21
CA SER A 129 -1.24 -1.17 -6.88
C SER A 129 -0.69 0.18 -7.31
N PRO A 130 -0.88 0.57 -8.59
CA PRO A 130 -0.55 1.91 -9.06
C PRO A 130 -1.19 3.02 -8.21
N PHE A 131 -2.42 2.80 -7.74
CA PHE A 131 -3.15 3.73 -6.89
C PHE A 131 -2.39 4.05 -5.60
N VAL A 132 -1.93 3.02 -4.87
CA VAL A 132 -1.19 3.23 -3.61
C VAL A 132 0.16 3.88 -3.86
N MET A 133 0.85 3.54 -4.96
CA MET A 133 2.14 4.14 -5.29
C MET A 133 2.01 5.61 -5.69
N GLN A 134 0.97 5.96 -6.45
CA GLN A 134 0.68 7.35 -6.76
C GLN A 134 0.33 8.15 -5.50
N LEU A 135 -0.53 7.59 -4.64
CA LEU A 135 -0.90 8.24 -3.38
C LEU A 135 0.33 8.43 -2.47
N LEU A 136 1.26 7.48 -2.46
CA LEU A 136 2.52 7.62 -1.72
C LEU A 136 3.39 8.76 -2.28
N ALA A 137 3.49 8.90 -3.60
CA ALA A 137 4.18 10.02 -4.21
C ALA A 137 3.51 11.35 -3.84
N ASP A 138 2.18 11.43 -3.97
CA ASP A 138 1.40 12.64 -3.69
C ASP A 138 1.53 13.09 -2.22
N VAL A 139 1.53 12.15 -1.27
CA VAL A 139 1.64 12.42 0.18
C VAL A 139 3.05 12.77 0.62
N THR A 140 4.05 12.08 0.07
CA THR A 140 5.45 12.33 0.47
C THR A 140 6.07 13.53 -0.25
N GLY A 141 5.49 13.96 -1.36
CA GLY A 141 6.07 14.97 -2.25
C GLY A 141 7.33 14.49 -2.97
N MET A 142 7.61 13.18 -2.94
CA MET A 142 8.80 12.57 -3.52
C MET A 142 8.43 11.63 -4.66
N ALA A 143 9.30 11.55 -5.67
CA ALA A 143 9.15 10.52 -6.69
C ALA A 143 9.36 9.12 -6.10
N ILE A 144 8.46 8.19 -6.43
CA ILE A 144 8.54 6.79 -6.00
C ILE A 144 8.97 5.94 -7.18
N GLU A 145 10.14 5.39 -7.11
CA GLU A 145 10.63 4.43 -8.10
C GLU A 145 10.19 3.02 -7.74
N VAL A 146 9.78 2.23 -8.71
CA VAL A 146 9.42 0.82 -8.49
C VAL A 146 10.49 -0.08 -9.09
N SER A 147 11.02 -0.98 -8.27
CA SER A 147 12.01 -1.97 -8.72
C SER A 147 11.45 -2.87 -9.82
N GLY A 148 12.25 -3.17 -10.83
CA GLY A 148 11.90 -4.14 -11.88
C GLY A 148 11.87 -5.59 -11.42
N SER A 149 12.27 -5.88 -10.18
CA SER A 149 12.26 -7.24 -9.63
C SER A 149 10.97 -7.55 -8.90
N ALA A 150 10.29 -8.62 -9.29
CA ALA A 150 9.16 -9.18 -8.54
C ALA A 150 9.62 -9.86 -7.23
N HIS A 151 10.88 -10.27 -7.14
CA HIS A 151 11.46 -11.04 -6.03
C HIS A 151 12.65 -10.32 -5.38
N SER A 152 12.45 -9.06 -4.99
CA SER A 152 13.53 -8.19 -4.50
C SER A 152 14.29 -8.78 -3.29
N CYS A 153 13.61 -9.49 -2.38
CA CYS A 153 14.28 -10.13 -1.23
C CYS A 153 15.21 -11.25 -1.67
N ALA A 154 14.76 -12.14 -2.58
CA ALA A 154 15.59 -13.21 -3.13
C ALA A 154 16.78 -12.63 -3.93
N LEU A 155 16.53 -11.59 -4.70
CA LEU A 155 17.58 -10.90 -5.45
C LEU A 155 18.63 -10.29 -4.50
N GLY A 156 18.22 -9.69 -3.38
CA GLY A 156 19.12 -9.20 -2.35
C GLY A 156 20.02 -10.31 -1.79
N ALA A 157 19.45 -11.49 -1.52
CA ALA A 157 20.22 -12.66 -1.08
C ALA A 157 21.25 -13.10 -2.14
N VAL A 158 20.86 -13.13 -3.42
CA VAL A 158 21.76 -13.46 -4.54
C VAL A 158 22.90 -12.45 -4.66
N VAL A 159 22.62 -11.15 -4.53
CA VAL A 159 23.63 -10.09 -4.55
C VAL A 159 24.69 -10.31 -3.46
N HIS A 160 24.25 -10.58 -2.22
CA HIS A 160 25.16 -10.84 -1.11
C HIS A 160 25.94 -12.14 -1.29
N ALA A 161 25.30 -13.22 -1.74
CA ALA A 161 25.94 -14.50 -2.01
C ALA A 161 27.02 -14.39 -3.11
N ALA A 162 26.73 -13.68 -4.19
CA ALA A 162 27.65 -13.46 -5.30
C ALA A 162 28.90 -12.67 -4.88
N ALA A 163 28.73 -11.66 -4.01
CA ALA A 163 29.86 -10.93 -3.45
C ALA A 163 30.66 -11.79 -2.48
N ALA A 164 30.02 -12.56 -1.61
CA ALA A 164 30.68 -13.47 -0.66
C ALA A 164 31.45 -14.61 -1.37
N ALA A 165 30.96 -15.08 -2.50
CA ALA A 165 31.60 -16.07 -3.33
C ALA A 165 32.77 -15.50 -4.19
N GLY A 166 33.04 -14.19 -4.11
CA GLY A 166 34.10 -13.55 -4.88
C GLY A 166 33.78 -13.34 -6.37
N LEU A 167 32.53 -13.55 -6.81
CA LEU A 167 32.12 -13.31 -8.19
C LEU A 167 32.09 -11.82 -8.55
N TYR A 168 31.96 -10.96 -7.54
CA TYR A 168 32.03 -9.51 -7.66
C TYR A 168 32.91 -8.92 -6.53
N PRO A 169 33.62 -7.83 -6.81
CA PRO A 169 34.56 -7.24 -5.84
C PRO A 169 33.88 -6.60 -4.62
N SER A 170 32.56 -6.38 -4.68
CA SER A 170 31.77 -5.82 -3.57
C SER A 170 30.28 -6.05 -3.78
N VAL A 171 29.49 -5.93 -2.70
CA VAL A 171 28.02 -5.96 -2.77
C VAL A 171 27.48 -4.90 -3.72
N GLY A 172 28.03 -3.68 -3.71
CA GLY A 172 27.62 -2.61 -4.63
C GLY A 172 27.92 -2.93 -6.10
N ALA A 173 29.02 -3.63 -6.40
CA ALA A 173 29.32 -4.09 -7.76
C ALA A 173 28.34 -5.18 -8.22
N ALA A 174 28.07 -6.15 -7.35
CA ALA A 174 27.08 -7.19 -7.60
C ALA A 174 25.68 -6.60 -7.79
N GLN A 175 25.29 -5.63 -6.96
CA GLN A 175 24.00 -4.94 -7.07
C GLN A 175 23.85 -4.23 -8.42
N ARG A 176 24.85 -3.48 -8.86
CA ARG A 176 24.81 -2.79 -10.18
C ARG A 176 24.71 -3.76 -11.35
N ALA A 177 25.29 -4.94 -11.23
CA ALA A 177 25.30 -5.93 -12.30
C ALA A 177 24.03 -6.81 -12.34
N LEU A 178 23.47 -7.14 -11.17
CA LEU A 178 22.40 -8.14 -11.04
C LEU A 178 21.01 -7.52 -10.86
N CYS A 179 20.91 -6.29 -10.31
CA CYS A 179 19.60 -5.70 -10.10
C CYS A 179 19.05 -5.08 -11.39
N PRO A 180 17.77 -5.34 -11.71
CA PRO A 180 17.13 -4.74 -12.86
C PRO A 180 16.97 -3.23 -12.67
N SER A 181 16.82 -2.53 -13.77
CA SER A 181 16.48 -1.11 -13.78
C SER A 181 15.12 -0.84 -13.12
N VAL A 182 14.86 0.43 -12.87
CA VAL A 182 13.54 0.93 -12.42
C VAL A 182 12.49 0.59 -13.48
N ALA A 183 11.41 -0.08 -13.08
CA ALA A 183 10.33 -0.47 -13.97
C ALA A 183 9.31 0.65 -14.18
N ARG A 184 9.09 1.48 -13.15
CA ARG A 184 8.12 2.58 -13.17
C ARG A 184 8.52 3.66 -12.17
N VAL A 185 8.15 4.90 -12.46
CA VAL A 185 8.28 6.04 -11.55
C VAL A 185 6.91 6.70 -11.39
N TYR A 186 6.53 7.00 -10.16
CA TYR A 186 5.36 7.81 -9.83
C TYR A 186 5.85 9.17 -9.34
N THR A 187 5.39 10.23 -10.00
CA THR A 187 5.72 11.61 -9.62
C THR A 187 4.57 12.22 -8.83
N PRO A 188 4.85 13.06 -7.81
CA PRO A 188 3.80 13.68 -7.01
C PRO A 188 2.95 14.64 -7.82
N ASP A 189 1.65 14.66 -7.56
CA ASP A 189 0.69 15.64 -8.05
C ASP A 189 0.59 16.80 -7.06
N ALA A 190 1.24 17.91 -7.38
CA ALA A 190 1.26 19.09 -6.51
C ALA A 190 -0.15 19.68 -6.23
N ALA A 191 -1.13 19.46 -7.12
CA ALA A 191 -2.48 19.95 -6.89
C ALA A 191 -3.19 19.28 -5.71
N LYS A 192 -2.76 18.07 -5.32
CA LYS A 192 -3.32 17.33 -4.20
C LYS A 192 -2.64 17.63 -2.86
N SER A 193 -1.44 18.19 -2.88
CA SER A 193 -0.56 18.30 -1.71
C SER A 193 -1.22 19.05 -0.55
N GLY A 194 -1.94 20.14 -0.78
CA GLY A 194 -2.58 20.94 0.26
C GLY A 194 -3.65 20.17 1.03
N ILE A 195 -4.54 19.45 0.33
CA ILE A 195 -5.59 18.65 0.98
C ILE A 195 -4.98 17.44 1.70
N LEU A 196 -4.00 16.77 1.09
CA LEU A 196 -3.33 15.63 1.70
C LEU A 196 -2.55 16.02 2.95
N ALA A 197 -1.92 17.19 2.98
CA ALA A 197 -1.27 17.73 4.18
C ALA A 197 -2.27 17.94 5.33
N LEU A 198 -3.42 18.60 5.07
CA LEU A 198 -4.49 18.78 6.05
C LEU A 198 -5.03 17.44 6.59
N ARG A 199 -5.16 16.44 5.72
CA ARG A 199 -5.59 15.10 6.11
C ARG A 199 -4.54 14.38 6.93
N TYR A 200 -3.26 14.53 6.59
CA TYR A 200 -2.15 13.97 7.36
C TYR A 200 -2.04 14.58 8.77
N GLU A 201 -2.26 15.89 8.95
CA GLU A 201 -2.31 16.52 10.27
C GLU A 201 -3.41 15.96 11.17
N ARG A 202 -4.51 15.49 10.58
CA ARG A 202 -5.63 14.87 11.31
C ARG A 202 -5.39 13.38 11.63
N TYR A 203 -4.52 12.73 10.89
CA TYR A 203 -4.11 11.35 11.10
C TYR A 203 -3.21 11.21 12.32
#